data_18048d8ba8ecc2ef19b228da0b77740b
#
_entry.id   18048d8ba8ecc2ef19b228da0b77740b
#
_cell.length_a   1.000
_cell.length_b   1.000
_cell.length_c   1.000
_cell.angle_alpha   90.00
_cell.angle_beta   90.00
_cell.angle_gamma   90.00
#
_symmetry.space_group_name_H-M   'P 1'
#
loop_
_entity.id
_entity.type
_entity.pdbx_description
1 polymer ?
#
loop_
_entity_poly.entity_id
_entity_poly.type
_entity_poly.pdbx_seq_one_letter_code
_entity_poly.pdbx_strand_id
1 'polypeptide(L)'
;MNLQHTAPDDVVARLRRADRRRLGGACAGLAVAVLVLALLRVVWGTYQVTVPDLVRILGGETIPGASFIVLEEKLPRAVAAVLTGAALGAAGALYRRTLRNPLASPDILGVTQGAAAAVVLGMLATAGQTGGGSDLMRAATALIGGLAAVVAVFATARSVAVSYTHL
;
A
#
# COMPACT_ATOMS: atom_id res chain seq x y z
N MET A 1 -57.94 4.02 -3.48
CA MET A 1 -56.68 3.55 -2.81
C MET A 1 -55.60 3.56 -3.89
N ASN A 2 -54.86 4.70 -4.00
CA ASN A 2 -53.89 4.95 -5.06
C ASN A 2 -52.57 4.24 -4.69
N LEU A 3 -52.38 3.06 -5.22
CA LEU A 3 -51.04 2.40 -5.26
C LEU A 3 -50.22 3.16 -6.31
N GLN A 4 -49.48 4.17 -5.86
CA GLN A 4 -48.45 4.79 -6.70
C GLN A 4 -47.45 3.71 -7.07
N HIS A 5 -47.52 3.27 -8.30
CA HIS A 5 -46.53 2.45 -8.96
C HIS A 5 -45.23 3.29 -9.06
N THR A 6 -44.43 3.31 -8.02
CA THR A 6 -43.07 3.83 -8.11
C THR A 6 -42.34 2.98 -9.13
N ALA A 7 -42.01 3.58 -10.28
CA ALA A 7 -41.30 2.89 -11.35
C ALA A 7 -40.05 2.19 -10.79
N PRO A 8 -39.77 0.95 -11.16
CA PRO A 8 -38.60 0.21 -10.63
C PRO A 8 -37.29 0.97 -10.77
N ASP A 9 -37.19 1.81 -11.77
CA ASP A 9 -36.02 2.65 -12.05
C ASP A 9 -35.74 3.70 -10.97
N ASP A 10 -36.79 4.27 -10.34
CA ASP A 10 -36.64 5.26 -9.28
C ASP A 10 -36.13 4.64 -7.97
N VAL A 11 -36.53 3.40 -7.68
CA VAL A 11 -36.07 2.66 -6.50
C VAL A 11 -34.59 2.29 -6.68
N VAL A 12 -34.21 1.80 -7.85
CA VAL A 12 -32.82 1.47 -8.18
C VAL A 12 -31.93 2.71 -8.13
N ALA A 13 -32.40 3.83 -8.66
CA ALA A 13 -31.65 5.10 -8.63
C ALA A 13 -31.43 5.60 -7.20
N ARG A 14 -32.43 5.49 -6.32
CA ARG A 14 -32.33 5.86 -4.89
C ARG A 14 -31.34 4.95 -4.15
N LEU A 15 -31.41 3.65 -4.35
CA LEU A 15 -30.47 2.69 -3.76
C LEU A 15 -29.03 2.96 -4.20
N ARG A 16 -28.80 3.17 -5.50
CA ARG A 16 -27.47 3.52 -6.03
C ARG A 16 -26.93 4.84 -5.46
N ARG A 17 -27.78 5.84 -5.24
CA ARG A 17 -27.38 7.12 -4.63
C ARG A 17 -27.03 6.94 -3.16
N ALA A 18 -27.80 6.14 -2.41
CA ALA A 18 -27.53 5.84 -1.01
C ALA A 18 -26.20 5.08 -0.86
N ASP A 19 -25.94 4.07 -1.70
CA ASP A 19 -24.68 3.33 -1.71
C ASP A 19 -23.48 4.20 -2.07
N ARG A 20 -23.62 5.07 -3.08
CA ARG A 20 -22.55 6.02 -3.43
C ARG A 20 -22.25 7.00 -2.31
N ARG A 21 -23.27 7.48 -1.57
CA ARG A 21 -23.04 8.35 -0.41
C ARG A 21 -22.37 7.62 0.74
N ARG A 22 -22.75 6.38 1.03
CA ARG A 22 -22.11 5.53 2.05
C ARG A 22 -20.67 5.22 1.69
N LEU A 23 -20.40 4.81 0.44
CA LEU A 23 -19.05 4.58 -0.07
C LEU A 23 -18.21 5.87 -0.02
N GLY A 24 -18.75 6.98 -0.48
CA GLY A 24 -18.07 8.28 -0.43
C GLY A 24 -17.72 8.70 1.01
N GLY A 25 -18.66 8.52 1.94
CA GLY A 25 -18.43 8.77 3.37
C GLY A 25 -17.38 7.86 3.97
N ALA A 26 -17.41 6.57 3.65
CA ALA A 26 -16.39 5.61 4.12
C ALA A 26 -15.00 5.94 3.54
N CYS A 27 -14.91 6.25 2.25
CA CYS A 27 -13.64 6.67 1.63
C CYS A 27 -13.11 7.98 2.23
N ALA A 28 -13.97 8.96 2.46
CA ALA A 28 -13.59 10.22 3.10
C ALA A 28 -13.11 9.99 4.54
N GLY A 29 -13.82 9.16 5.32
CA GLY A 29 -13.42 8.80 6.67
C GLY A 29 -12.07 8.08 6.72
N LEU A 30 -11.84 7.14 5.81
CA LEU A 30 -10.54 6.47 5.68
C LEU A 30 -9.43 7.43 5.26
N ALA A 31 -9.69 8.33 4.31
CA ALA A 31 -8.71 9.34 3.89
C ALA A 31 -8.32 10.28 5.05
N VAL A 32 -9.31 10.73 5.83
CA VAL A 32 -9.07 11.54 7.04
C VAL A 32 -8.26 10.74 8.06
N ALA A 33 -8.61 9.48 8.31
CA ALA A 33 -7.86 8.63 9.23
C ALA A 33 -6.40 8.45 8.79
N VAL A 34 -6.14 8.22 7.50
CA VAL A 34 -4.78 8.10 6.94
C VAL A 34 -4.01 9.41 7.13
N LEU A 35 -4.63 10.56 6.85
CA LEU A 35 -4.01 11.87 7.04
C LEU A 35 -3.66 12.14 8.52
N VAL A 36 -4.59 11.85 9.43
CA VAL A 36 -4.37 12.00 10.87
C VAL A 36 -3.23 11.10 11.34
N LEU A 37 -3.20 9.83 10.92
CA LEU A 37 -2.14 8.90 11.28
C LEU A 37 -0.78 9.32 10.69
N ALA A 38 -0.76 9.82 9.46
CA ALA A 38 0.45 10.34 8.83
C ALA A 38 0.99 11.58 9.58
N LEU A 39 0.11 12.51 9.95
CA LEU A 39 0.48 13.68 10.77
C LEU A 39 0.98 13.26 12.16
N LEU A 40 0.27 12.35 12.83
CA LEU A 40 0.71 11.81 14.12
C LEU A 40 2.09 11.15 14.00
N ARG A 41 2.36 10.42 12.92
CA ARG A 41 3.65 9.79 12.66
C ARG A 41 4.78 10.81 12.47
N VAL A 42 4.49 11.97 11.87
CA VAL A 42 5.47 13.04 11.69
C VAL A 42 5.71 13.81 13.00
N VAL A 43 4.65 14.13 13.74
CA VAL A 43 4.73 14.87 15.02
C VAL A 43 5.34 13.99 16.12
N TRP A 44 4.89 12.74 16.23
CA TRP A 44 5.28 11.82 17.29
C TRP A 44 6.44 10.91 16.85
N GLY A 45 7.44 10.74 17.69
CA GLY A 45 8.58 9.86 17.44
C GLY A 45 9.74 10.19 18.38
N THR A 46 10.93 9.65 18.08
CA THR A 46 12.17 9.86 18.86
C THR A 46 12.53 11.34 19.03
N TYR A 47 12.19 12.16 18.06
CA TYR A 47 12.26 13.62 18.13
C TYR A 47 10.84 14.18 18.02
N GLN A 48 10.37 14.88 19.04
CA GLN A 48 9.04 15.49 19.04
C GLN A 48 9.11 16.84 18.31
N VAL A 49 8.32 16.97 17.27
CA VAL A 49 8.16 18.22 16.53
C VAL A 49 6.81 18.80 16.93
N THR A 50 6.80 20.05 17.35
CA THR A 50 5.52 20.72 17.66
C THR A 50 4.75 21.02 16.38
N VAL A 51 3.41 21.03 16.45
CA VAL A 51 2.59 21.34 15.27
C VAL A 51 2.92 22.72 14.67
N PRO A 52 3.15 23.79 15.46
CA PRO A 52 3.61 25.08 14.93
C PRO A 52 4.92 24.99 14.17
N ASP A 53 5.89 24.23 14.70
CA ASP A 53 7.19 24.08 14.02
C ASP A 53 7.06 23.30 12.72
N LEU A 54 6.20 22.29 12.68
CA LEU A 54 5.90 21.57 11.44
C LEU A 54 5.33 22.50 10.37
N VAL A 55 4.39 23.37 10.73
CA VAL A 55 3.81 24.34 9.79
C VAL A 55 4.86 25.33 9.29
N ARG A 56 5.74 25.82 10.16
CA ARG A 56 6.84 26.72 9.78
C ARG A 56 7.84 26.03 8.84
N ILE A 57 8.23 24.78 9.13
CA ILE A 57 9.13 24.00 8.28
C ILE A 57 8.52 23.75 6.90
N LEU A 58 7.24 23.38 6.84
CA LEU A 58 6.52 23.22 5.57
C LEU A 58 6.33 24.55 4.82
N GLY A 59 6.32 25.65 5.55
CA GLY A 59 6.33 27.03 4.99
C GLY A 59 7.69 27.50 4.49
N GLY A 60 8.76 26.66 4.64
CA GLY A 60 10.10 26.98 4.16
C GLY A 60 11.01 27.61 5.22
N GLU A 61 10.59 27.69 6.48
CA GLU A 61 11.42 28.18 7.58
C GLU A 61 12.38 27.08 8.04
N THR A 62 13.68 27.42 8.16
CA THR A 62 14.70 26.48 8.62
C THR A 62 14.87 26.54 10.12
N ILE A 63 14.44 25.48 10.83
CA ILE A 63 14.67 25.31 12.26
C ILE A 63 15.83 24.32 12.42
N PRO A 64 16.98 24.74 13.04
CA PRO A 64 18.14 23.88 13.19
C PRO A 64 17.80 22.53 13.82
N GLY A 65 18.21 21.42 13.18
CA GLY A 65 17.95 20.05 13.63
C GLY A 65 16.53 19.53 13.29
N ALA A 66 15.49 20.32 13.52
CA ALA A 66 14.11 19.88 13.27
C ALA A 66 13.79 19.78 11.79
N SER A 67 14.24 20.74 10.97
CA SER A 67 13.98 20.74 9.52
C SER A 67 14.57 19.52 8.83
N PHE A 68 15.81 19.15 9.17
CA PHE A 68 16.46 17.95 8.64
C PHE A 68 15.66 16.70 8.98
N ILE A 69 15.30 16.49 10.25
CA ILE A 69 14.57 15.32 10.70
C ILE A 69 13.19 15.23 10.05
N VAL A 70 12.50 16.36 9.89
CA VAL A 70 11.17 16.40 9.29
C VAL A 70 11.24 16.10 7.78
N LEU A 71 12.10 16.83 7.05
CA LEU A 71 12.14 16.79 5.59
C LEU A 71 12.87 15.55 5.05
N GLU A 72 13.96 15.13 5.71
CA GLU A 72 14.81 14.04 5.21
C GLU A 72 14.43 12.67 5.78
N GLU A 73 13.81 12.62 6.97
CA GLU A 73 13.48 11.33 7.58
C GLU A 73 11.98 11.07 7.74
N LYS A 74 11.25 11.97 8.41
CA LYS A 74 9.87 11.68 8.81
C LYS A 74 8.89 11.81 7.66
N LEU A 75 8.99 12.88 6.88
CA LEU A 75 8.08 13.16 5.76
C LEU A 75 8.21 12.11 4.64
N PRO A 76 9.42 11.77 4.15
CA PRO A 76 9.57 10.74 3.13
C PRO A 76 9.03 9.38 3.58
N ARG A 77 9.27 8.99 4.84
CA ARG A 77 8.74 7.72 5.40
C ARG A 77 7.22 7.73 5.50
N ALA A 78 6.61 8.85 5.89
CA ALA A 78 5.15 8.97 5.94
C ALA A 78 4.53 8.89 4.53
N VAL A 79 5.12 9.58 3.56
CA VAL A 79 4.69 9.53 2.16
C VAL A 79 4.84 8.12 1.60
N ALA A 80 5.98 7.47 1.81
CA ALA A 80 6.23 6.10 1.37
C ALA A 80 5.19 5.12 1.96
N ALA A 81 4.86 5.26 3.25
CA ALA A 81 3.86 4.40 3.89
C ALA A 81 2.47 4.56 3.27
N VAL A 82 2.05 5.81 2.97
CA VAL A 82 0.76 6.09 2.31
C VAL A 82 0.74 5.52 0.90
N LEU A 83 1.80 5.74 0.11
CA LEU A 83 1.89 5.24 -1.26
C LEU A 83 1.90 3.71 -1.31
N THR A 84 2.69 3.07 -0.44
CA THR A 84 2.75 1.61 -0.34
C THR A 84 1.40 1.03 0.07
N GLY A 85 0.75 1.60 1.08
CA GLY A 85 -0.57 1.18 1.51
C GLY A 85 -1.64 1.33 0.42
N ALA A 86 -1.62 2.43 -0.32
CA ALA A 86 -2.51 2.66 -1.46
C ALA A 86 -2.26 1.65 -2.59
N ALA A 87 -0.99 1.38 -2.93
CA ALA A 87 -0.63 0.41 -3.96
C ALA A 87 -1.07 -1.01 -3.57
N LEU A 88 -0.81 -1.44 -2.34
CA LEU A 88 -1.26 -2.75 -1.82
C LEU A 88 -2.78 -2.86 -1.79
N GLY A 89 -3.48 -1.80 -1.39
CA GLY A 89 -4.94 -1.74 -1.40
C GLY A 89 -5.51 -1.89 -2.80
N ALA A 90 -4.95 -1.18 -3.79
CA ALA A 90 -5.33 -1.27 -5.19
C ALA A 90 -5.04 -2.67 -5.76
N ALA A 91 -3.86 -3.22 -5.50
CA ALA A 91 -3.49 -4.57 -5.90
C ALA A 91 -4.47 -5.61 -5.31
N GLY A 92 -4.78 -5.52 -4.01
CA GLY A 92 -5.73 -6.41 -3.36
C GLY A 92 -7.15 -6.31 -3.94
N ALA A 93 -7.59 -5.11 -4.31
CA ALA A 93 -8.89 -4.92 -4.97
C ALA A 93 -8.93 -5.55 -6.37
N LEU A 94 -7.87 -5.37 -7.16
CA LEU A 94 -7.72 -5.98 -8.48
C LEU A 94 -7.71 -7.50 -8.39
N TYR A 95 -6.93 -8.08 -7.47
CA TYR A 95 -6.85 -9.53 -7.27
C TYR A 95 -8.21 -10.14 -6.97
N ARG A 96 -8.95 -9.59 -5.98
CA ARG A 96 -10.29 -10.07 -5.63
C ARG A 96 -11.26 -10.01 -6.80
N ARG A 97 -11.18 -8.94 -7.60
CA ARG A 97 -12.06 -8.77 -8.75
C ARG A 97 -11.72 -9.73 -9.89
N THR A 98 -10.44 -9.90 -10.20
CA THR A 98 -9.97 -10.77 -11.31
C THR A 98 -10.20 -12.23 -11.00
N LEU A 99 -9.88 -12.67 -9.78
CA LEU A 99 -10.07 -14.06 -9.37
C LEU A 99 -11.49 -14.37 -8.90
N ARG A 100 -12.37 -13.37 -8.84
CA ARG A 100 -13.76 -13.49 -8.31
C ARG A 100 -13.79 -14.16 -6.93
N ASN A 101 -12.75 -13.98 -6.15
CA ASN A 101 -12.59 -14.57 -4.83
C ASN A 101 -12.30 -13.47 -3.80
N PRO A 102 -13.17 -13.26 -2.80
CA PRO A 102 -12.99 -12.24 -1.77
C PRO A 102 -11.79 -12.47 -0.87
N LEU A 103 -11.29 -13.72 -0.79
CA LEU A 103 -10.13 -14.09 0.02
C LEU A 103 -8.81 -13.94 -0.74
N ALA A 104 -8.84 -13.63 -2.04
CA ALA A 104 -7.63 -13.47 -2.84
C ALA A 104 -6.86 -12.21 -2.43
N SER A 105 -5.56 -12.36 -2.21
CA SER A 105 -4.63 -11.25 -1.98
C SER A 105 -3.30 -11.51 -2.71
N PRO A 106 -2.54 -10.45 -3.06
CA PRO A 106 -1.20 -10.61 -3.64
C PRO A 106 -0.24 -11.39 -2.75
N ASP A 107 -0.41 -11.31 -1.43
CA ASP A 107 0.43 -11.98 -0.44
C ASP A 107 0.35 -13.50 -0.49
N ILE A 108 -0.77 -14.08 -0.95
CA ILE A 108 -0.92 -15.52 -1.13
C ILE A 108 0.10 -16.07 -2.15
N LEU A 109 0.52 -15.26 -3.12
CA LEU A 109 1.54 -15.62 -4.10
C LEU A 109 2.98 -15.40 -3.58
N GLY A 110 3.15 -14.97 -2.35
CA GLY A 110 4.46 -14.76 -1.75
C GLY A 110 5.25 -13.57 -2.32
N VAL A 111 4.58 -12.63 -3.00
CA VAL A 111 5.23 -11.46 -3.64
C VAL A 111 5.99 -10.63 -2.61
N THR A 112 5.34 -10.30 -1.50
CA THR A 112 5.93 -9.49 -0.42
C THR A 112 7.09 -10.21 0.24
N GLN A 113 6.96 -11.52 0.49
CA GLN A 113 8.01 -12.34 1.08
C GLN A 113 9.21 -12.52 0.15
N GLY A 114 8.96 -12.73 -1.15
CA GLY A 114 10.01 -12.81 -2.16
C GLY A 114 10.80 -11.51 -2.29
N ALA A 115 10.08 -10.37 -2.29
CA ALA A 115 10.71 -9.05 -2.30
C ALA A 115 11.57 -8.82 -1.04
N ALA A 116 11.03 -9.11 0.15
CA ALA A 116 11.75 -8.96 1.41
C ALA A 116 13.00 -9.87 1.48
N ALA A 117 12.87 -11.13 1.10
CA ALA A 117 13.97 -12.08 1.06
C ALA A 117 15.10 -11.60 0.13
N ALA A 118 14.75 -11.12 -1.07
CA ALA A 118 15.75 -10.63 -2.02
C ALA A 118 16.49 -9.40 -1.50
N VAL A 119 15.80 -8.47 -0.85
CA VAL A 119 16.43 -7.29 -0.23
C VAL A 119 17.38 -7.71 0.89
N VAL A 120 16.96 -8.61 1.77
CA VAL A 120 17.82 -9.11 2.86
C VAL A 120 19.04 -9.81 2.33
N LEU A 121 18.89 -10.70 1.33
CA LEU A 121 20.01 -11.38 0.68
C LEU A 121 20.95 -10.39 -0.01
N GLY A 122 20.40 -9.37 -0.70
CA GLY A 122 21.19 -8.31 -1.29
C GLY A 122 22.00 -7.51 -0.26
N MET A 123 21.40 -7.18 0.88
CA MET A 123 22.09 -6.53 1.99
C MET A 123 23.21 -7.40 2.58
N LEU A 124 22.97 -8.70 2.74
CA LEU A 124 23.99 -9.64 3.23
C LEU A 124 25.14 -9.78 2.25
N ALA A 125 24.86 -9.85 0.95
CA ALA A 125 25.88 -9.94 -0.09
C ALA A 125 26.76 -8.68 -0.19
N THR A 126 26.22 -7.52 0.19
CA THR A 126 26.95 -6.24 0.22
C THR A 126 27.45 -5.85 1.62
N ALA A 127 27.22 -6.71 2.62
CA ALA A 127 27.71 -6.49 3.98
C ALA A 127 29.24 -6.47 4.00
N GLY A 128 29.79 -5.33 4.39
CA GLY A 128 31.25 -5.10 4.38
C GLY A 128 31.74 -4.20 3.24
N GLN A 129 30.91 -3.83 2.29
CA GLN A 129 31.25 -2.80 1.31
C GLN A 129 30.88 -1.41 1.88
N THR A 130 31.86 -0.52 1.94
CA THR A 130 31.65 0.88 2.29
C THR A 130 30.81 1.55 1.21
N GLY A 131 29.49 1.75 1.47
CA GLY A 131 28.57 2.35 0.54
C GLY A 131 27.35 1.49 0.20
N GLY A 132 26.87 0.69 1.17
CA GLY A 132 25.72 -0.22 1.01
C GLY A 132 24.69 0.29 0.02
N GLY A 133 24.38 -0.54 -0.98
CA GLY A 133 23.70 -0.25 -2.25
C GLY A 133 22.67 0.87 -2.22
N SER A 134 22.64 1.68 -3.26
CA SER A 134 21.72 2.81 -3.40
C SER A 134 20.27 2.34 -3.20
N ASP A 135 19.39 3.23 -2.77
CA ASP A 135 17.96 2.91 -2.57
C ASP A 135 17.31 2.37 -3.85
N LEU A 136 17.79 2.81 -5.01
CA LEU A 136 17.40 2.27 -6.31
C LEU A 136 17.78 0.79 -6.46
N MET A 137 18.96 0.39 -5.99
CA MET A 137 19.40 -1.01 -6.05
C MET A 137 18.56 -1.89 -5.11
N ARG A 138 18.21 -1.41 -3.93
CA ARG A 138 17.29 -2.10 -3.01
C ARG A 138 15.89 -2.24 -3.61
N ALA A 139 15.38 -1.19 -4.25
CA ALA A 139 14.10 -1.24 -4.95
C ALA A 139 14.11 -2.23 -6.12
N ALA A 140 15.18 -2.26 -6.90
CA ALA A 140 15.35 -3.22 -8.01
C ALA A 140 15.43 -4.67 -7.51
N THR A 141 16.19 -4.94 -6.44
CA THR A 141 16.26 -6.30 -5.84
C THR A 141 14.92 -6.73 -5.29
N ALA A 142 14.16 -5.83 -4.63
CA ALA A 142 12.80 -6.12 -4.16
C ALA A 142 11.87 -6.50 -5.31
N LEU A 143 11.91 -5.75 -6.41
CA LEU A 143 11.07 -6.01 -7.59
C LEU A 143 11.42 -7.37 -8.22
N ILE A 144 12.71 -7.67 -8.41
CA ILE A 144 13.17 -8.95 -8.96
C ILE A 144 12.75 -10.11 -8.04
N GLY A 145 12.92 -9.97 -6.73
CA GLY A 145 12.54 -11.00 -5.76
C GLY A 145 11.04 -11.27 -5.74
N GLY A 146 10.22 -10.22 -5.78
CA GLY A 146 8.77 -10.35 -5.88
C GLY A 146 8.32 -11.04 -7.16
N LEU A 147 8.89 -10.68 -8.31
CA LEU A 147 8.61 -11.33 -9.60
C LEU A 147 9.08 -12.79 -9.62
N ALA A 148 10.26 -13.07 -9.07
CA ALA A 148 10.77 -14.44 -8.98
C ALA A 148 9.86 -15.34 -8.14
N ALA A 149 9.31 -14.83 -7.03
CA ALA A 149 8.34 -15.57 -6.21
C ALA A 149 7.08 -15.91 -7.01
N VAL A 150 6.53 -14.97 -7.76
CA VAL A 150 5.36 -15.21 -8.62
C VAL A 150 5.67 -16.28 -9.65
N VAL A 151 6.81 -16.17 -10.36
CA VAL A 151 7.21 -17.15 -11.38
C VAL A 151 7.39 -18.53 -10.75
N ALA A 152 8.00 -18.63 -9.58
CA ALA A 152 8.19 -19.90 -8.86
C ALA A 152 6.85 -20.55 -8.51
N VAL A 153 5.88 -19.78 -7.99
CA VAL A 153 4.55 -20.31 -7.65
C VAL A 153 3.82 -20.77 -8.91
N PHE A 154 3.86 -20.01 -10.00
CA PHE A 154 3.21 -20.43 -11.25
C PHE A 154 3.89 -21.65 -11.88
N ALA A 155 5.21 -21.75 -11.83
CA ALA A 155 5.94 -22.90 -12.34
C ALA A 155 5.59 -24.18 -11.57
N THR A 156 5.55 -24.11 -10.24
CA THR A 156 5.15 -25.25 -9.40
C THR A 156 3.70 -25.65 -9.58
N ALA A 157 2.78 -24.66 -9.69
CA ALA A 157 1.37 -24.92 -9.93
C ALA A 157 1.12 -25.63 -11.26
N ARG A 158 1.85 -25.26 -12.32
CA ARG A 158 1.75 -25.92 -13.63
C ARG A 158 2.28 -27.36 -13.60
N SER A 159 3.38 -27.62 -12.90
CA SER A 159 3.95 -28.97 -12.82
C SER A 159 3.02 -29.96 -12.10
N VAL A 160 2.28 -29.49 -11.10
CA VAL A 160 1.29 -30.30 -10.38
C VAL A 160 0.05 -30.57 -11.25
N ALA A 161 -0.43 -29.57 -12.00
CA ALA A 161 -1.59 -29.74 -12.88
C ALA A 161 -1.37 -30.79 -13.99
N VAL A 162 -0.16 -30.86 -14.53
CA VAL A 162 0.21 -31.86 -15.56
C VAL A 162 0.24 -33.28 -14.99
N SER A 163 0.55 -33.46 -13.70
CA SER A 163 0.62 -34.80 -13.07
C SER A 163 -0.75 -35.47 -12.91
N TYR A 164 -1.85 -34.71 -12.85
CA TYR A 164 -3.20 -35.27 -12.69
C TYR A 164 -3.91 -35.63 -14.02
N THR A 165 -3.34 -35.28 -15.17
CA THR A 165 -3.91 -35.58 -16.48
C THR A 165 -3.51 -36.96 -17.00
N HIS A 166 -2.71 -37.76 -16.28
CA HIS A 166 -2.25 -39.09 -16.66
C HIS A 166 -2.78 -40.22 -15.76
N LEU A 167 -3.82 -39.97 -14.98
CA LEU A 167 -4.57 -40.96 -14.21
C LEU A 167 -6.00 -41.03 -14.74
#